data_de721471b7ecd032515a8089a1bd31bd
#
_entry.id   de721471b7ecd032515a8089a1bd31bd
#
_cell.length_a   1.000
_cell.length_b   1.000
_cell.length_c   1.000
_cell.angle_alpha   90.00
_cell.angle_beta   90.00
_cell.angle_gamma   90.00
#
_symmetry.space_group_name_H-M   'P 1'
#
loop_
_entity.id
_entity.type
_entity.pdbx_description
1 polymer ?
#
loop_
_entity_poly.entity_id
_entity_poly.type
_entity_poly.pdbx_seq_one_letter_code
_entity_poly.pdbx_strand_id
1 'polypeptide(L)'
;YALRKCHCISKIYLRILHLEDSESTYIKAGGSHMRPVNLYLLTRDMDKNTYTEFENILSARKERMQIKEHEFGSLRRLVDILQEKGVTIAQLDGFFYSYTIRQIGKEFDLLKIDAPNRVLNIELKSMSVTEEKIERQLLKNKYYLGTLADRLDMYTYVEETDSLYTLQDNVLKKAEFSELVCAVKSFSEYGTDNPDKLLQAKNYLISPLNMPKEFLEGRYFLTQQQEMIKKSICESLADENSCTSYWGITGIAGTGKTLIMYDLAKEMSKNGRVLLIHCGILSDGHRMLNDMMENVDIISGNDICGSSFERNHLNENSLSERSLNENSLCRSSFGEKKIVQDRYQFLLIDEAQRMSENALEFIKSVTGNGIRICVFSYDYFQILSKTEQRRNIPARIATLPGFTELKLSGRIRSNREMNSFIQTLLDLRERDQNHIYQYENVNVLFAKDDKEAAQIINFYRNERGYTFIEYDDPIKDCPGDINVLETSGMEFEDVIITLTDHFKYSDEGVLMGNAHPNPDYSYYRLLFQSVSRTRERLCIVVVGDGVLFGKVLGIQNRDMK
;
A
#
# COMPACT_ATOMS: atom_id res chain seq x y z
N TYR A 1 29.62 2.13 -45.19
CA TYR A 1 29.25 1.55 -43.85
C TYR A 1 29.67 2.46 -42.69
N ALA A 2 30.90 3.01 -42.75
CA ALA A 2 31.42 3.93 -41.71
C ALA A 2 30.66 5.28 -41.66
N LEU A 3 30.25 5.83 -42.80
CA LEU A 3 29.52 7.09 -42.88
C LEU A 3 28.09 7.04 -42.33
N ARG A 4 27.41 5.88 -42.34
CA ARG A 4 26.10 5.70 -41.71
C ARG A 4 26.20 5.59 -40.18
N LYS A 5 27.28 4.99 -39.64
CA LYS A 5 27.56 4.96 -38.20
C LYS A 5 27.80 6.38 -37.62
N CYS A 6 28.57 7.22 -38.37
CA CYS A 6 28.79 8.60 -37.93
C CYS A 6 27.51 9.45 -37.97
N HIS A 7 26.60 9.20 -38.88
CA HIS A 7 25.34 9.98 -38.97
C HIS A 7 24.36 9.62 -37.82
N CYS A 8 24.36 8.35 -37.36
CA CYS A 8 23.56 7.94 -36.21
C CYS A 8 24.11 8.52 -34.88
N ILE A 9 25.44 8.49 -34.72
CA ILE A 9 26.13 9.09 -33.57
C ILE A 9 25.94 10.61 -33.54
N SER A 10 25.99 11.29 -34.69
CA SER A 10 25.74 12.74 -34.79
C SER A 10 24.29 13.13 -34.45
N LYS A 11 23.30 12.30 -34.81
CA LYS A 11 21.89 12.53 -34.39
C LYS A 11 21.67 12.33 -32.90
N ILE A 12 22.36 11.36 -32.29
CA ILE A 12 22.34 11.13 -30.84
C ILE A 12 23.07 12.28 -30.14
N TYR A 13 24.19 12.73 -30.64
CA TYR A 13 24.94 13.90 -30.13
C TYR A 13 24.15 15.22 -30.28
N LEU A 14 23.46 15.41 -31.41
CA LEU A 14 22.57 16.55 -31.63
C LEU A 14 21.35 16.53 -30.71
N ARG A 15 20.87 15.35 -30.31
CA ARG A 15 19.78 15.23 -29.30
C ARG A 15 20.26 15.59 -27.90
N ILE A 16 21.54 15.33 -27.57
CA ILE A 16 22.18 15.78 -26.32
C ILE A 16 22.41 17.31 -26.37
N LEU A 17 22.77 17.88 -27.51
CA LEU A 17 23.00 19.32 -27.70
C LEU A 17 21.67 20.12 -27.81
N HIS A 18 20.59 19.55 -28.38
CA HIS A 18 19.26 20.17 -28.36
C HIS A 18 18.59 20.20 -27.00
N LEU A 19 19.15 19.52 -25.99
CA LEU A 19 18.71 19.65 -24.59
C LEU A 19 19.05 21.02 -24.00
N GLU A 20 20.06 21.73 -24.52
CA GLU A 20 20.40 23.09 -24.06
C GLU A 20 19.37 24.15 -24.52
N ASP A 21 18.73 23.97 -25.68
CA ASP A 21 17.73 24.93 -26.19
C ASP A 21 16.30 24.67 -25.64
N SER A 22 16.03 23.46 -25.11
CA SER A 22 14.73 23.12 -24.50
C SER A 22 14.67 23.35 -22.98
N GLU A 23 15.82 23.55 -22.31
CA GLU A 23 15.86 23.79 -20.86
C GLU A 23 15.21 25.12 -20.46
N SER A 24 15.15 26.13 -21.33
CA SER A 24 14.52 27.41 -20.99
C SER A 24 13.00 27.37 -20.89
N THR A 25 12.35 26.32 -21.46
CA THR A 25 10.88 26.19 -21.45
C THR A 25 10.39 25.09 -20.48
N TYR A 26 11.24 24.13 -20.11
CA TYR A 26 10.88 22.99 -19.26
C TYR A 26 11.19 23.15 -17.76
N ILE A 27 11.99 24.16 -17.38
CA ILE A 27 12.32 24.43 -15.96
C ILE A 27 11.13 24.98 -15.15
N LYS A 28 9.98 25.26 -15.78
CA LYS A 28 8.77 25.77 -15.10
C LYS A 28 7.70 24.72 -14.76
N ALA A 29 7.85 23.47 -15.17
CA ALA A 29 6.93 22.38 -14.78
C ALA A 29 7.62 21.50 -13.72
N GLY A 30 7.28 21.71 -12.46
CA GLY A 30 7.84 21.00 -11.32
C GLY A 30 7.59 19.49 -11.36
N GLY A 31 8.65 18.70 -11.56
CA GLY A 31 8.65 17.25 -11.45
C GLY A 31 9.62 16.58 -12.40
N SER A 32 10.91 16.42 -12.02
CA SER A 32 11.83 15.61 -12.81
C SER A 32 11.41 14.15 -12.73
N HIS A 33 10.84 13.61 -13.78
CA HIS A 33 10.58 12.17 -13.97
C HIS A 33 11.81 11.50 -14.61
N MET A 34 11.93 10.18 -14.41
CA MET A 34 12.97 9.39 -15.03
C MET A 34 12.82 9.39 -16.55
N ARG A 35 13.94 9.58 -17.27
CA ARG A 35 13.98 9.56 -18.75
C ARG A 35 14.37 8.19 -19.28
N PRO A 36 13.88 7.79 -20.45
CA PRO A 36 14.35 6.59 -21.13
C PRO A 36 15.78 6.79 -21.63
N VAL A 37 16.55 5.71 -21.64
CA VAL A 37 17.96 5.69 -22.04
C VAL A 37 18.20 4.72 -23.18
N ASN A 38 19.31 4.88 -23.88
CA ASN A 38 19.79 3.94 -24.88
C ASN A 38 20.70 2.90 -24.20
N LEU A 39 20.32 1.62 -24.23
CA LEU A 39 21.08 0.55 -23.56
C LEU A 39 22.50 0.42 -24.10
N TYR A 40 22.72 0.64 -25.40
CA TYR A 40 24.06 0.59 -25.98
C TYR A 40 25.00 1.61 -25.35
N LEU A 41 24.50 2.82 -25.05
CA LEU A 41 25.31 3.86 -24.41
C LEU A 41 25.70 3.47 -22.97
N LEU A 42 24.81 2.80 -22.25
CA LEU A 42 25.09 2.33 -20.89
C LEU A 42 26.13 1.20 -20.85
N THR A 43 26.37 0.48 -21.93
CA THR A 43 27.31 -0.66 -21.97
C THR A 43 28.71 -0.30 -22.44
N ARG A 44 29.02 0.99 -22.59
CA ARG A 44 30.37 1.45 -22.94
C ARG A 44 31.33 1.25 -21.77
N ASP A 45 32.60 1.04 -22.12
CA ASP A 45 33.66 0.81 -21.15
C ASP A 45 33.95 2.10 -20.38
N MET A 46 33.59 2.13 -19.11
CA MET A 46 33.75 3.27 -18.21
C MET A 46 34.07 2.75 -16.82
N ASP A 47 34.83 3.54 -16.07
CA ASP A 47 34.98 3.27 -14.65
C ASP A 47 33.65 3.49 -13.89
N LYS A 48 33.53 2.89 -12.71
CA LYS A 48 32.29 2.87 -11.93
C LYS A 48 31.74 4.27 -11.60
N ASN A 49 32.62 5.21 -11.29
CA ASN A 49 32.19 6.57 -10.92
C ASN A 49 31.66 7.30 -12.14
N THR A 50 32.40 7.27 -13.25
CA THR A 50 31.98 7.84 -14.53
C THR A 50 30.68 7.22 -15.02
N TYR A 51 30.51 5.92 -14.90
CA TYR A 51 29.29 5.22 -15.25
C TYR A 51 28.08 5.71 -14.43
N THR A 52 28.26 5.81 -13.09
CA THR A 52 27.18 6.28 -12.21
C THR A 52 26.73 7.70 -12.54
N GLU A 53 27.69 8.60 -12.82
CA GLU A 53 27.37 9.96 -13.22
C GLU A 53 26.72 10.03 -14.59
N PHE A 54 27.22 9.25 -15.54
CA PHE A 54 26.68 9.18 -16.89
C PHE A 54 25.25 8.62 -16.91
N GLU A 55 24.98 7.52 -16.20
CA GLU A 55 23.62 6.97 -16.04
C GLU A 55 22.68 8.00 -15.41
N ASN A 56 23.11 8.65 -14.34
CA ASN A 56 22.30 9.65 -13.65
C ASN A 56 21.94 10.86 -14.54
N ILE A 57 22.87 11.31 -15.37
CA ILE A 57 22.64 12.39 -16.35
C ILE A 57 21.65 11.94 -17.45
N LEU A 58 21.84 10.75 -18.00
CA LEU A 58 20.99 10.22 -19.06
C LEU A 58 19.57 9.96 -18.57
N SER A 59 19.42 9.29 -17.44
CA SER A 59 18.12 8.89 -16.88
C SER A 59 17.40 10.02 -16.15
N ALA A 60 18.08 11.13 -15.85
CA ALA A 60 17.59 12.22 -14.99
C ALA A 60 17.07 11.72 -13.62
N ARG A 61 17.68 10.66 -13.10
CA ARG A 61 17.29 10.03 -11.82
C ARG A 61 17.55 10.96 -10.64
N LYS A 62 16.60 11.08 -9.72
CA LYS A 62 16.73 11.93 -8.51
C LYS A 62 17.68 11.36 -7.47
N GLU A 63 17.72 10.04 -7.35
CA GLU A 63 18.55 9.33 -6.37
C GLU A 63 19.66 8.58 -7.12
N ARG A 64 20.90 8.75 -6.70
CA ARG A 64 22.03 8.03 -7.29
C ARG A 64 21.84 6.52 -7.11
N MET A 65 21.92 5.78 -8.19
CA MET A 65 21.82 4.33 -8.16
C MET A 65 23.09 3.73 -7.54
N GLN A 66 22.91 2.74 -6.65
CA GLN A 66 24.02 1.87 -6.24
C GLN A 66 24.16 0.78 -7.29
N ILE A 67 25.15 0.91 -8.15
CA ILE A 67 25.41 -0.08 -9.20
C ILE A 67 25.91 -1.37 -8.55
N LYS A 68 25.19 -2.44 -8.79
CA LYS A 68 25.67 -3.80 -8.51
C LYS A 68 26.48 -4.27 -9.73
N GLU A 69 27.78 -4.47 -9.57
CA GLU A 69 28.69 -4.85 -10.65
C GLU A 69 28.21 -6.05 -11.47
N HIS A 70 27.51 -6.98 -10.81
CA HIS A 70 26.93 -8.16 -11.45
C HIS A 70 25.80 -7.84 -12.44
N GLU A 71 24.96 -6.83 -12.17
CA GLU A 71 23.86 -6.43 -13.07
C GLU A 71 24.39 -5.75 -14.35
N PHE A 72 25.51 -5.03 -14.22
CA PHE A 72 26.15 -4.38 -15.34
C PHE A 72 26.75 -5.37 -16.35
N GLY A 73 27.39 -6.44 -15.85
CA GLY A 73 27.92 -7.52 -16.69
C GLY A 73 26.82 -8.15 -17.53
N SER A 74 25.70 -8.51 -16.87
CA SER A 74 24.54 -9.12 -17.55
C SER A 74 23.91 -8.21 -18.60
N LEU A 75 23.82 -6.90 -18.33
CA LEU A 75 23.31 -5.93 -19.31
C LEU A 75 24.25 -5.85 -20.54
N ARG A 76 25.56 -5.75 -20.31
CA ARG A 76 26.55 -5.68 -21.39
C ARG A 76 26.47 -6.92 -22.28
N ARG A 77 26.49 -8.10 -21.68
CA ARG A 77 26.42 -9.37 -22.41
C ARG A 77 25.13 -9.47 -23.24
N LEU A 78 23.98 -9.11 -22.66
CA LEU A 78 22.70 -9.11 -23.37
C LEU A 78 22.73 -8.16 -24.59
N VAL A 79 23.26 -6.95 -24.42
CA VAL A 79 23.34 -5.96 -25.50
C VAL A 79 24.26 -6.47 -26.62
N ASP A 80 25.40 -7.10 -26.30
CA ASP A 80 26.30 -7.68 -27.29
C ASP A 80 25.60 -8.79 -28.09
N ILE A 81 24.88 -9.71 -27.43
CA ILE A 81 24.10 -10.77 -28.10
C ILE A 81 23.03 -10.16 -29.03
N LEU A 82 22.30 -9.14 -28.57
CA LEU A 82 21.29 -8.49 -29.39
C LEU A 82 21.88 -7.82 -30.62
N GLN A 83 23.06 -7.19 -30.51
CA GLN A 83 23.77 -6.59 -31.64
C GLN A 83 24.30 -7.63 -32.62
N GLU A 84 24.87 -8.73 -32.13
CA GLU A 84 25.31 -9.87 -32.96
C GLU A 84 24.15 -10.44 -33.79
N LYS A 85 22.92 -10.42 -33.22
CA LYS A 85 21.69 -10.86 -33.91
C LYS A 85 21.01 -9.74 -34.73
N GLY A 86 21.69 -8.63 -34.95
CA GLY A 86 21.27 -7.57 -35.86
C GLY A 86 20.27 -6.58 -35.28
N VAL A 87 20.23 -6.40 -33.97
CA VAL A 87 19.54 -5.26 -33.32
C VAL A 87 20.43 -4.02 -33.46
N THR A 88 19.87 -2.93 -33.95
CA THR A 88 20.60 -1.67 -34.15
C THR A 88 20.65 -0.85 -32.85
N ILE A 89 21.61 0.10 -32.82
CA ILE A 89 21.71 1.04 -31.68
C ILE A 89 20.41 1.84 -31.49
N ALA A 90 19.75 2.23 -32.57
CA ALA A 90 18.48 2.95 -32.52
C ALA A 90 17.36 2.12 -31.89
N GLN A 91 17.33 0.80 -32.11
CA GLN A 91 16.33 -0.10 -31.52
C GLN A 91 16.55 -0.36 -30.01
N LEU A 92 17.79 -0.12 -29.53
CA LEU A 92 18.15 -0.17 -28.10
C LEU A 92 17.86 1.14 -27.36
N ASP A 93 17.26 2.13 -28.02
CA ASP A 93 16.81 3.37 -27.40
C ASP A 93 15.43 3.22 -26.75
N GLY A 94 15.10 4.11 -25.80
CA GLY A 94 13.77 4.18 -25.20
C GLY A 94 13.53 3.23 -24.02
N PHE A 95 14.58 2.70 -23.39
CA PHE A 95 14.46 1.83 -22.21
C PHE A 95 14.57 2.62 -20.90
N PHE A 96 13.72 2.29 -19.95
CA PHE A 96 13.89 2.68 -18.56
C PHE A 96 14.75 1.60 -17.88
N TYR A 97 15.93 1.97 -17.39
CA TYR A 97 16.85 1.08 -16.71
C TYR A 97 16.65 1.15 -15.21
N SER A 98 16.43 0.00 -14.54
CA SER A 98 16.19 -0.09 -13.09
C SER A 98 15.04 0.85 -12.64
N TYR A 99 13.91 0.80 -13.36
CA TYR A 99 12.74 1.60 -13.04
C TYR A 99 12.02 1.04 -11.82
N THR A 100 11.75 1.89 -10.85
CA THR A 100 11.07 1.50 -9.60
C THR A 100 9.76 2.24 -9.42
N ILE A 101 8.66 1.50 -9.23
CA ILE A 101 7.40 2.07 -8.72
C ILE A 101 7.63 2.44 -7.25
N ARG A 102 7.93 3.72 -6.98
CA ARG A 102 8.50 4.19 -5.71
C ARG A 102 7.71 3.79 -4.48
N GLN A 103 6.39 3.90 -4.51
CA GLN A 103 5.52 3.65 -3.35
C GLN A 103 5.41 2.15 -3.01
N ILE A 104 5.60 1.28 -4.02
CA ILE A 104 5.49 -0.18 -3.88
C ILE A 104 6.87 -0.81 -3.69
N GLY A 105 7.94 -0.12 -4.12
CA GLY A 105 9.30 -0.67 -4.15
C GLY A 105 9.48 -1.78 -5.19
N LYS A 106 8.60 -1.85 -6.21
CA LYS A 106 8.75 -2.80 -7.31
C LYS A 106 9.70 -2.24 -8.37
N GLU A 107 10.80 -2.92 -8.57
CA GLU A 107 11.81 -2.60 -9.56
C GLU A 107 11.66 -3.51 -10.80
N PHE A 108 11.93 -2.92 -11.98
CA PHE A 108 12.06 -3.59 -13.27
C PHE A 108 13.44 -3.27 -13.83
N ASP A 109 14.25 -4.30 -14.14
CA ASP A 109 15.63 -4.08 -14.58
C ASP A 109 15.67 -3.33 -15.92
N LEU A 110 14.92 -3.79 -16.92
CA LEU A 110 14.75 -3.11 -18.21
C LEU A 110 13.27 -3.06 -18.56
N LEU A 111 12.76 -1.86 -18.79
CA LEU A 111 11.37 -1.63 -19.15
C LEU A 111 11.29 -0.71 -20.38
N LYS A 112 10.56 -1.10 -21.42
CA LYS A 112 10.25 -0.26 -22.56
C LYS A 112 8.75 -0.24 -22.77
N ILE A 113 8.19 0.96 -22.92
CA ILE A 113 6.75 1.17 -23.08
C ILE A 113 6.53 1.96 -24.37
N ASP A 114 5.70 1.45 -25.25
CA ASP A 114 5.35 2.06 -26.53
C ASP A 114 3.84 2.34 -26.61
N ALA A 115 3.45 3.29 -27.44
CA ALA A 115 2.06 3.59 -27.72
C ALA A 115 1.56 2.79 -28.95
N PRO A 116 0.31 2.27 -28.96
CA PRO A 116 -0.60 2.17 -27.83
C PRO A 116 -0.39 0.86 -27.05
N ASN A 117 -0.13 0.98 -25.76
CA ASN A 117 -0.22 -0.11 -24.76
C ASN A 117 0.65 -1.36 -25.02
N ARG A 118 1.89 -1.19 -25.53
CA ARG A 118 2.86 -2.29 -25.64
C ARG A 118 3.94 -2.14 -24.60
N VAL A 119 4.26 -3.22 -23.91
CA VAL A 119 5.27 -3.24 -22.86
C VAL A 119 6.25 -4.38 -23.10
N LEU A 120 7.55 -4.07 -23.03
CA LEU A 120 8.64 -5.04 -23.01
C LEU A 120 9.35 -4.91 -21.66
N ASN A 121 9.42 -6.00 -20.92
CA ASN A 121 10.19 -6.12 -19.68
C ASN A 121 11.25 -7.21 -19.83
N ILE A 122 12.48 -6.90 -19.44
CA ILE A 122 13.57 -7.87 -19.39
C ILE A 122 14.22 -7.79 -18.03
N GLU A 123 14.22 -8.90 -17.29
CA GLU A 123 14.91 -9.05 -16.02
C GLU A 123 16.30 -9.65 -16.25
N LEU A 124 17.28 -9.19 -15.48
CA LEU A 124 18.68 -9.61 -15.59
C LEU A 124 19.09 -10.45 -14.37
N LYS A 125 19.74 -11.57 -14.63
CA LYS A 125 20.34 -12.43 -13.60
C LYS A 125 21.78 -12.75 -13.99
N SER A 126 22.73 -12.42 -13.13
CA SER A 126 24.14 -12.73 -13.36
C SER A 126 24.46 -14.21 -13.11
N MET A 127 23.76 -14.82 -12.16
CA MET A 127 23.94 -16.23 -11.78
C MET A 127 22.65 -17.01 -11.99
N SER A 128 22.78 -18.31 -12.14
CA SER A 128 21.64 -19.23 -12.23
C SER A 128 20.80 -19.17 -10.95
N VAL A 129 19.50 -19.07 -11.13
CA VAL A 129 18.48 -19.13 -10.09
C VAL A 129 17.48 -20.22 -10.45
N THR A 130 16.74 -20.73 -9.46
CA THR A 130 15.77 -21.80 -9.74
C THR A 130 14.65 -21.29 -10.63
N GLU A 131 14.11 -22.17 -11.48
CA GLU A 131 13.04 -21.84 -12.42
C GLU A 131 11.79 -21.31 -11.70
N GLU A 132 11.48 -21.81 -10.50
CA GLU A 132 10.35 -21.32 -9.69
C GLU A 132 10.53 -19.85 -9.27
N LYS A 133 11.76 -19.41 -9.01
CA LYS A 133 12.04 -18.01 -8.69
C LYS A 133 11.86 -17.11 -9.91
N ILE A 134 12.30 -17.58 -11.08
CA ILE A 134 12.11 -16.86 -12.36
C ILE A 134 10.62 -16.74 -12.67
N GLU A 135 9.89 -17.86 -12.60
CA GLU A 135 8.45 -17.91 -12.84
C GLU A 135 7.69 -16.94 -11.92
N ARG A 136 7.95 -17.03 -10.61
CA ARG A 136 7.34 -16.13 -9.62
C ARG A 136 7.64 -14.66 -9.89
N GLN A 137 8.85 -14.33 -10.32
CA GLN A 137 9.22 -12.95 -10.67
C GLN A 137 8.48 -12.47 -11.91
N LEU A 138 8.42 -13.28 -12.97
CA LEU A 138 7.70 -12.93 -14.21
C LEU A 138 6.19 -12.83 -13.98
N LEU A 139 5.58 -13.72 -13.18
CA LEU A 139 4.17 -13.61 -12.79
C LEU A 139 3.90 -12.32 -12.03
N LYS A 140 4.80 -11.93 -11.11
CA LYS A 140 4.71 -10.65 -10.40
C LYS A 140 4.81 -9.47 -11.36
N ASN A 141 5.73 -9.52 -12.31
CA ASN A 141 5.87 -8.47 -13.34
C ASN A 141 4.62 -8.40 -14.23
N LYS A 142 4.07 -9.55 -14.63
CA LYS A 142 2.82 -9.63 -15.40
C LYS A 142 1.65 -8.94 -14.68
N TYR A 143 1.54 -9.10 -13.37
CA TYR A 143 0.51 -8.42 -12.59
C TYR A 143 0.62 -6.89 -12.70
N TYR A 144 1.84 -6.34 -12.50
CA TYR A 144 2.03 -4.88 -12.53
C TYR A 144 1.93 -4.29 -13.94
N LEU A 145 2.38 -5.01 -14.96
CA LEU A 145 2.46 -4.51 -16.33
C LEU A 145 1.22 -4.87 -17.17
N GLY A 146 0.49 -5.91 -16.79
CA GLY A 146 -0.65 -6.42 -17.54
C GLY A 146 -1.84 -5.47 -17.60
N THR A 147 -1.97 -4.57 -16.61
CA THR A 147 -3.03 -3.53 -16.64
C THR A 147 -2.73 -2.40 -17.63
N LEU A 148 -1.47 -2.28 -18.09
CA LEU A 148 -1.03 -1.23 -19.00
C LEU A 148 -0.97 -1.68 -20.46
N ALA A 149 -0.94 -2.99 -20.69
CA ALA A 149 -0.50 -3.51 -21.98
C ALA A 149 -1.55 -4.39 -22.64
N ASP A 150 -1.93 -4.04 -23.86
CA ASP A 150 -2.64 -4.96 -24.76
C ASP A 150 -1.69 -6.06 -25.27
N ARG A 151 -0.40 -5.74 -25.34
CA ARG A 151 0.67 -6.69 -25.61
C ARG A 151 1.83 -6.52 -24.63
N LEU A 152 2.12 -7.60 -23.89
CA LEU A 152 3.17 -7.66 -22.87
C LEU A 152 4.17 -8.76 -23.23
N ASP A 153 5.37 -8.35 -23.62
CA ASP A 153 6.51 -9.22 -23.89
C ASP A 153 7.45 -9.21 -22.66
N MET A 154 7.63 -10.36 -22.00
CA MET A 154 8.42 -10.45 -20.77
C MET A 154 9.46 -11.55 -20.84
N TYR A 155 10.69 -11.21 -20.44
CA TYR A 155 11.82 -12.14 -20.46
C TYR A 155 12.65 -12.03 -19.20
N THR A 156 13.31 -13.14 -18.84
CA THR A 156 14.42 -13.16 -17.87
C THR A 156 15.65 -13.69 -18.58
N TYR A 157 16.71 -12.90 -18.61
CA TYR A 157 18.01 -13.31 -19.13
C TYR A 157 18.92 -13.74 -17.98
N VAL A 158 19.53 -14.92 -18.08
CA VAL A 158 20.50 -15.48 -17.13
C VAL A 158 21.86 -15.52 -17.82
N GLU A 159 22.78 -14.65 -17.39
CA GLU A 159 24.10 -14.47 -18.01
C GLU A 159 24.98 -15.75 -17.92
N GLU A 160 25.04 -16.37 -16.73
CA GLU A 160 25.89 -17.56 -16.50
C GLU A 160 25.65 -18.69 -17.49
N THR A 161 24.45 -18.84 -17.98
CA THR A 161 24.04 -19.92 -18.91
C THR A 161 23.65 -19.41 -20.29
N ASP A 162 23.78 -18.11 -20.57
CA ASP A 162 23.24 -17.46 -21.76
C ASP A 162 21.80 -17.93 -22.10
N SER A 163 20.98 -18.08 -21.07
CA SER A 163 19.61 -18.62 -21.20
C SER A 163 18.58 -17.54 -21.07
N LEU A 164 17.52 -17.64 -21.89
CA LEU A 164 16.38 -16.74 -21.88
C LEU A 164 15.11 -17.51 -21.49
N TYR A 165 14.29 -16.90 -20.62
CA TYR A 165 13.02 -17.44 -20.16
C TYR A 165 11.90 -16.46 -20.40
N THR A 166 10.69 -16.98 -20.66
CA THR A 166 9.45 -16.20 -20.82
C THR A 166 8.27 -16.92 -20.19
N LEU A 167 7.13 -16.25 -20.07
CA LEU A 167 5.86 -16.87 -19.66
C LEU A 167 4.95 -17.08 -20.89
N GLN A 168 4.52 -18.30 -21.12
CA GLN A 168 3.47 -18.62 -22.06
C GLN A 168 2.31 -19.27 -21.30
N ASP A 169 1.13 -18.67 -21.36
CA ASP A 169 -0.06 -19.14 -20.62
C ASP A 169 0.17 -19.30 -19.09
N ASN A 170 0.95 -18.38 -18.51
CA ASN A 170 1.40 -18.37 -17.12
C ASN A 170 2.35 -19.51 -16.72
N VAL A 171 2.90 -20.24 -17.67
CA VAL A 171 3.89 -21.29 -17.45
C VAL A 171 5.25 -20.81 -17.94
N LEU A 172 6.29 -21.03 -17.14
CA LEU A 172 7.65 -20.69 -17.52
C LEU A 172 8.15 -21.58 -18.66
N LYS A 173 8.74 -20.95 -19.68
CA LYS A 173 9.40 -21.63 -20.80
C LYS A 173 10.73 -21.01 -21.13
N LYS A 174 11.67 -21.81 -21.63
CA LYS A 174 12.85 -21.27 -22.30
C LYS A 174 12.43 -20.62 -23.62
N ALA A 175 12.97 -19.41 -23.85
CA ALA A 175 12.75 -18.65 -25.07
C ALA A 175 14.01 -18.64 -25.93
N GLU A 176 13.83 -18.49 -27.24
CA GLU A 176 14.91 -18.29 -28.16
C GLU A 176 15.25 -16.78 -28.26
N PHE A 177 16.54 -16.45 -28.40
CA PHE A 177 16.94 -15.04 -28.60
C PHE A 177 16.33 -14.38 -29.84
N SER A 178 15.93 -15.16 -30.83
CA SER A 178 15.18 -14.69 -31.99
C SER A 178 13.83 -14.08 -31.60
N GLU A 179 13.16 -14.62 -30.60
CA GLU A 179 11.89 -14.08 -30.06
C GLU A 179 12.12 -12.70 -29.42
N LEU A 180 13.13 -12.59 -28.55
CA LEU A 180 13.50 -11.33 -27.93
C LEU A 180 13.93 -10.28 -28.98
N VAL A 181 14.71 -10.69 -29.98
CA VAL A 181 15.11 -9.80 -31.11
C VAL A 181 13.88 -9.29 -31.85
N CYS A 182 12.92 -10.16 -32.16
CA CYS A 182 11.66 -9.76 -32.78
C CYS A 182 10.86 -8.80 -31.87
N ALA A 183 10.80 -9.07 -30.58
CA ALA A 183 10.15 -8.19 -29.62
C ALA A 183 10.82 -6.80 -29.64
N VAL A 184 12.14 -6.72 -29.44
CA VAL A 184 12.88 -5.43 -29.44
C VAL A 184 12.69 -4.65 -30.74
N LYS A 185 12.78 -5.33 -31.90
CA LYS A 185 12.63 -4.69 -33.24
C LYS A 185 11.20 -4.22 -33.50
N SER A 186 10.21 -4.79 -32.83
CA SER A 186 8.81 -4.44 -33.04
C SER A 186 8.38 -3.16 -32.30
N PHE A 187 9.20 -2.66 -31.35
CA PHE A 187 8.94 -1.40 -30.65
C PHE A 187 9.39 -0.20 -31.47
N SER A 188 8.66 0.92 -31.37
CA SER A 188 9.08 2.17 -32.00
C SER A 188 10.34 2.73 -31.32
N GLU A 189 11.04 3.62 -32.03
CA GLU A 189 12.19 4.33 -31.49
C GLU A 189 11.79 5.36 -30.41
N TYR A 190 10.49 5.71 -30.36
CA TYR A 190 9.92 6.70 -29.45
C TYR A 190 8.92 6.01 -28.52
N GLY A 191 9.35 5.75 -27.30
CA GLY A 191 8.49 5.23 -26.23
C GLY A 191 7.82 6.34 -25.40
N THR A 192 7.11 5.98 -24.36
CA THR A 192 6.55 6.95 -23.42
C THR A 192 7.66 7.70 -22.66
N ASP A 193 7.49 9.00 -22.46
CA ASP A 193 8.46 9.83 -21.74
C ASP A 193 8.24 9.79 -20.22
N ASN A 194 7.11 9.26 -19.75
CA ASN A 194 6.78 9.29 -18.31
C ASN A 194 6.04 8.03 -17.84
N PRO A 195 6.77 7.01 -17.37
CA PRO A 195 6.18 5.78 -16.83
C PRO A 195 5.43 6.00 -15.52
N ASP A 196 5.76 7.06 -14.73
CA ASP A 196 5.11 7.34 -13.45
C ASP A 196 3.62 7.70 -13.61
N LYS A 197 3.21 8.18 -14.80
CA LYS A 197 1.79 8.45 -15.10
C LYS A 197 1.00 7.17 -15.34
N LEU A 198 1.65 6.14 -15.84
CA LEU A 198 1.04 4.86 -16.19
C LEU A 198 1.09 3.88 -15.02
N LEU A 199 2.26 3.79 -14.36
CA LEU A 199 2.53 2.86 -13.25
C LEU A 199 2.26 3.52 -11.90
N GLN A 200 1.00 3.91 -11.67
CA GLN A 200 0.61 4.52 -10.39
C GLN A 200 0.38 3.43 -9.34
N ALA A 201 0.99 3.59 -8.17
CA ALA A 201 0.88 2.63 -7.07
C ALA A 201 -0.57 2.32 -6.69
N LYS A 202 -1.46 3.31 -6.79
CA LYS A 202 -2.89 3.15 -6.47
C LYS A 202 -3.58 2.04 -7.26
N ASN A 203 -3.17 1.80 -8.51
CA ASN A 203 -3.77 0.78 -9.38
C ASN A 203 -3.50 -0.65 -8.89
N TYR A 204 -2.59 -0.83 -7.93
CA TYR A 204 -2.12 -2.13 -7.44
C TYR A 204 -2.43 -2.38 -5.96
N LEU A 205 -3.10 -1.42 -5.31
CA LEU A 205 -3.36 -1.49 -3.88
C LEU A 205 -4.74 -2.08 -3.61
N ILE A 206 -4.76 -3.34 -3.23
CA ILE A 206 -5.97 -4.03 -2.79
C ILE A 206 -6.13 -3.91 -1.28
N SER A 207 -7.34 -3.56 -0.84
CA SER A 207 -7.77 -3.69 0.55
C SER A 207 -8.55 -5.00 0.71
N PRO A 208 -8.13 -5.93 1.56
CA PRO A 208 -8.87 -7.17 1.78
C PRO A 208 -10.33 -6.94 2.15
N LEU A 209 -10.58 -5.88 2.92
CA LEU A 209 -11.92 -5.57 3.42
C LEU A 209 -12.83 -4.89 2.39
N ASN A 210 -12.24 -4.12 1.47
CA ASN A 210 -13.02 -3.45 0.41
C ASN A 210 -13.15 -4.32 -0.84
N MET A 211 -12.18 -5.21 -1.09
CA MET A 211 -12.08 -6.06 -2.28
C MET A 211 -11.76 -7.51 -1.88
N PRO A 212 -12.68 -8.18 -1.12
CA PRO A 212 -12.41 -9.52 -0.56
C PRO A 212 -12.18 -10.58 -1.63
N LYS A 213 -12.92 -10.52 -2.75
CA LYS A 213 -12.80 -11.49 -3.85
C LYS A 213 -11.45 -11.43 -4.52
N GLU A 214 -11.01 -10.22 -4.88
CA GLU A 214 -9.71 -9.98 -5.51
C GLU A 214 -8.57 -10.38 -4.58
N PHE A 215 -8.72 -10.14 -3.28
CA PHE A 215 -7.76 -10.61 -2.27
C PHE A 215 -7.67 -12.14 -2.24
N LEU A 216 -8.80 -12.85 -2.23
CA LEU A 216 -8.83 -14.31 -2.19
C LEU A 216 -8.29 -14.94 -3.47
N GLU A 217 -8.55 -14.32 -4.64
CA GLU A 217 -7.99 -14.72 -5.93
C GLU A 217 -6.48 -14.43 -6.04
N GLY A 218 -5.88 -13.81 -5.04
CA GLY A 218 -4.45 -13.49 -5.04
C GLY A 218 -4.06 -12.36 -5.98
N ARG A 219 -5.01 -11.49 -6.34
CA ARG A 219 -4.77 -10.34 -7.20
C ARG A 219 -4.11 -9.18 -6.45
N TYR A 220 -3.08 -9.47 -5.67
CA TYR A 220 -2.29 -8.47 -4.96
C TYR A 220 -0.85 -8.95 -4.78
N PHE A 221 0.05 -8.01 -4.48
CA PHE A 221 1.39 -8.34 -4.05
C PHE A 221 1.76 -7.52 -2.81
N LEU A 222 2.47 -8.16 -1.92
CA LEU A 222 3.08 -7.49 -0.79
C LEU A 222 4.27 -6.65 -1.26
N THR A 223 4.50 -5.52 -0.61
CA THR A 223 5.75 -4.76 -0.79
C THR A 223 6.94 -5.56 -0.28
N GLN A 224 8.14 -5.17 -0.68
CA GLN A 224 9.35 -5.82 -0.20
C GLN A 224 9.42 -5.88 1.33
N GLN A 225 9.04 -4.79 2.01
CA GLN A 225 9.03 -4.75 3.47
C GLN A 225 7.98 -5.69 4.07
N GLN A 226 6.78 -5.73 3.50
CA GLN A 226 5.73 -6.67 3.93
C GLN A 226 6.13 -8.13 3.69
N GLU A 227 6.78 -8.43 2.56
CA GLU A 227 7.33 -9.77 2.27
C GLU A 227 8.40 -10.18 3.30
N MET A 228 9.29 -9.25 3.69
CA MET A 228 10.30 -9.51 4.73
C MET A 228 9.64 -9.79 6.08
N ILE A 229 8.65 -9.01 6.47
CA ILE A 229 7.89 -9.20 7.71
C ILE A 229 7.19 -10.57 7.70
N LYS A 230 6.46 -10.88 6.61
CA LYS A 230 5.82 -12.19 6.43
C LYS A 230 6.81 -13.32 6.58
N LYS A 231 7.96 -13.22 5.88
CA LYS A 231 9.02 -14.22 5.92
C LYS A 231 9.53 -14.44 7.35
N SER A 232 9.85 -13.37 8.09
CA SER A 232 10.35 -13.45 9.47
C SER A 232 9.36 -14.15 10.40
N ILE A 233 8.06 -13.84 10.26
CA ILE A 233 7.00 -14.46 11.08
C ILE A 233 6.80 -15.93 10.68
N CYS A 234 6.78 -16.24 9.37
CA CYS A 234 6.59 -17.62 8.89
C CYS A 234 7.80 -18.53 9.17
N GLU A 235 9.02 -18.00 9.20
CA GLU A 235 10.21 -18.77 9.59
C GLU A 235 10.13 -19.28 11.03
N SER A 236 9.45 -18.54 11.93
CA SER A 236 9.20 -19.01 13.30
C SER A 236 8.23 -20.21 13.39
N LEU A 237 7.54 -20.56 12.29
CA LEU A 237 6.75 -21.80 12.23
C LEU A 237 7.60 -23.07 12.27
N ALA A 238 8.86 -22.99 11.85
CA ALA A 238 9.77 -24.13 11.86
C ALA A 238 10.35 -24.45 13.25
N ASP A 239 10.24 -23.52 14.20
CA ASP A 239 10.67 -23.74 15.59
C ASP A 239 9.64 -24.61 16.32
N GLU A 240 10.02 -25.84 16.64
CA GLU A 240 9.21 -26.80 17.40
C GLU A 240 9.17 -26.48 18.91
N ASN A 241 9.68 -25.33 19.34
CA ASN A 241 9.65 -24.91 20.72
C ASN A 241 8.20 -24.76 21.22
N SER A 242 7.93 -25.29 22.42
CA SER A 242 6.59 -25.32 23.02
C SER A 242 6.05 -23.95 23.47
N CYS A 243 6.78 -22.86 23.22
CA CYS A 243 6.41 -21.52 23.63
C CYS A 243 5.80 -20.71 22.48
N THR A 244 4.75 -19.94 22.75
CA THR A 244 4.14 -19.02 21.78
C THR A 244 5.13 -17.94 21.36
N SER A 245 5.30 -17.73 20.06
CA SER A 245 6.04 -16.59 19.50
C SER A 245 5.14 -15.37 19.37
N TYR A 246 5.56 -14.24 19.93
CA TYR A 246 4.78 -12.99 19.92
C TYR A 246 5.38 -11.97 18.97
N TRP A 247 4.56 -11.45 18.08
CA TRP A 247 4.96 -10.49 17.05
C TRP A 247 4.07 -9.26 17.06
N GLY A 248 4.66 -8.08 16.87
CA GLY A 248 3.95 -6.83 16.68
C GLY A 248 4.24 -6.27 15.29
N ILE A 249 3.20 -5.91 14.54
CA ILE A 249 3.31 -5.18 13.27
C ILE A 249 2.79 -3.77 13.51
N THR A 250 3.68 -2.80 13.52
CA THR A 250 3.32 -1.40 13.72
C THR A 250 3.54 -0.57 12.47
N GLY A 251 2.78 0.49 12.32
CA GLY A 251 2.89 1.42 11.19
C GLY A 251 1.73 2.41 11.19
N ILE A 252 1.92 3.54 10.56
CA ILE A 252 0.87 4.57 10.42
C ILE A 252 -0.24 4.11 9.47
N ALA A 253 -1.35 4.88 9.41
CA ALA A 253 -2.44 4.63 8.46
C ALA A 253 -1.90 4.51 7.02
N GLY A 254 -2.47 3.59 6.22
CA GLY A 254 -2.09 3.40 4.82
C GLY A 254 -0.78 2.64 4.58
N THR A 255 -0.14 2.04 5.60
CA THR A 255 1.07 1.21 5.42
C THR A 255 0.77 -0.25 5.06
N GLY A 256 -0.51 -0.65 5.05
CA GLY A 256 -0.96 -1.99 4.67
C GLY A 256 -0.89 -3.02 5.79
N LYS A 257 -1.01 -2.61 7.06
CA LYS A 257 -1.09 -3.52 8.22
C LYS A 257 -2.18 -4.59 8.03
N THR A 258 -3.39 -4.18 7.72
CA THR A 258 -4.52 -5.09 7.49
C THR A 258 -4.24 -6.06 6.34
N LEU A 259 -3.63 -5.59 5.23
CA LEU A 259 -3.29 -6.49 4.11
C LEU A 259 -2.34 -7.61 4.56
N ILE A 260 -1.25 -7.27 5.26
CA ILE A 260 -0.30 -8.29 5.73
C ILE A 260 -0.91 -9.21 6.78
N MET A 261 -1.82 -8.72 7.65
CA MET A 261 -2.52 -9.56 8.63
C MET A 261 -3.37 -10.62 7.96
N TYR A 262 -4.16 -10.25 6.94
CA TYR A 262 -4.99 -11.19 6.20
C TYR A 262 -4.16 -12.13 5.31
N ASP A 263 -3.05 -11.65 4.73
CA ASP A 263 -2.11 -12.50 3.99
C ASP A 263 -1.43 -13.54 4.89
N LEU A 264 -1.03 -13.15 6.12
CA LEU A 264 -0.54 -14.07 7.15
C LEU A 264 -1.61 -15.10 7.54
N ALA A 265 -2.87 -14.67 7.73
CA ALA A 265 -3.96 -15.59 8.01
C ALA A 265 -4.13 -16.64 6.91
N LYS A 266 -4.10 -16.22 5.63
CA LYS A 266 -4.15 -17.10 4.46
C LYS A 266 -2.96 -18.07 4.38
N GLU A 267 -1.76 -17.64 4.78
CA GLU A 267 -0.58 -18.49 4.78
C GLU A 267 -0.60 -19.49 5.93
N MET A 268 -0.92 -19.03 7.15
CA MET A 268 -0.96 -19.85 8.35
C MET A 268 -2.09 -20.87 8.31
N SER A 269 -3.22 -20.56 7.65
CA SER A 269 -4.36 -21.48 7.52
C SER A 269 -4.01 -22.79 6.79
N LYS A 270 -2.91 -22.82 6.03
CA LYS A 270 -2.38 -24.03 5.40
C LYS A 270 -1.74 -25.00 6.41
N ASN A 271 -1.32 -24.48 7.58
CA ASN A 271 -0.61 -25.23 8.61
C ASN A 271 -1.41 -25.43 9.90
N GLY A 272 -2.63 -24.92 9.96
CA GLY A 272 -3.52 -25.05 11.11
C GLY A 272 -4.62 -24.01 11.13
N ARG A 273 -5.49 -24.07 12.14
CA ARG A 273 -6.61 -23.11 12.26
C ARG A 273 -6.13 -21.77 12.83
N VAL A 274 -6.63 -20.71 12.24
CA VAL A 274 -6.34 -19.32 12.59
C VAL A 274 -7.56 -18.67 13.20
N LEU A 275 -7.39 -17.98 14.33
CA LEU A 275 -8.37 -17.05 14.86
C LEU A 275 -7.88 -15.62 14.62
N LEU A 276 -8.59 -14.88 13.78
CA LEU A 276 -8.34 -13.47 13.53
C LEU A 276 -9.35 -12.64 14.33
N ILE A 277 -8.85 -11.81 15.20
CA ILE A 277 -9.62 -10.94 16.09
C ILE A 277 -9.46 -9.51 15.61
N HIS A 278 -10.56 -8.89 15.16
CA HIS A 278 -10.56 -7.47 14.81
C HIS A 278 -11.07 -6.64 15.97
N CYS A 279 -10.23 -5.75 16.51
CA CYS A 279 -10.58 -4.93 17.67
C CYS A 279 -11.38 -3.67 17.32
N GLY A 280 -11.98 -3.61 16.14
CA GLY A 280 -12.94 -2.61 15.70
C GLY A 280 -14.32 -3.21 15.42
N ILE A 281 -15.15 -2.45 14.71
CA ILE A 281 -16.45 -2.92 14.22
C ILE A 281 -16.23 -3.76 12.96
N LEU A 282 -16.87 -4.93 12.90
CA LEU A 282 -16.79 -5.81 11.75
C LEU A 282 -17.60 -5.24 10.56
N SER A 283 -16.94 -5.01 9.45
CA SER A 283 -17.58 -4.64 8.19
C SER A 283 -18.07 -5.87 7.41
N ASP A 284 -18.83 -5.63 6.32
CA ASP A 284 -19.24 -6.71 5.42
C ASP A 284 -18.05 -7.43 4.78
N GLY A 285 -16.94 -6.73 4.53
CA GLY A 285 -15.70 -7.36 4.07
C GLY A 285 -15.15 -8.40 5.03
N HIS A 286 -15.22 -8.16 6.34
CA HIS A 286 -14.82 -9.14 7.36
C HIS A 286 -15.73 -10.39 7.31
N ARG A 287 -17.06 -10.19 7.18
CA ARG A 287 -18.03 -11.30 7.09
C ARG A 287 -17.78 -12.13 5.84
N MET A 288 -17.61 -11.48 4.68
CA MET A 288 -17.29 -12.19 3.43
C MET A 288 -16.00 -13.00 3.54
N LEU A 289 -14.94 -12.43 4.12
CA LEU A 289 -13.67 -13.14 4.29
C LEU A 289 -13.82 -14.31 5.28
N ASN A 290 -14.59 -14.14 6.36
CA ASN A 290 -14.90 -15.22 7.30
C ASN A 290 -15.59 -16.41 6.63
N ASP A 291 -16.54 -16.12 5.72
CA ASP A 291 -17.30 -17.16 5.03
C ASP A 291 -16.50 -17.86 3.93
N MET A 292 -15.49 -17.20 3.37
CA MET A 292 -14.75 -17.68 2.20
C MET A 292 -13.34 -18.19 2.49
N MET A 293 -12.75 -17.87 3.64
CA MET A 293 -11.41 -18.34 4.00
C MET A 293 -11.47 -19.67 4.75
N GLU A 294 -10.87 -20.70 4.19
CA GLU A 294 -10.77 -22.00 4.85
C GLU A 294 -9.83 -21.95 6.07
N ASN A 295 -10.22 -22.57 7.17
CA ASN A 295 -9.47 -22.65 8.43
C ASN A 295 -9.16 -21.28 9.08
N VAL A 296 -9.91 -20.24 8.77
CA VAL A 296 -9.81 -18.91 9.38
C VAL A 296 -11.16 -18.51 9.95
N ASP A 297 -11.21 -18.25 11.24
CA ASP A 297 -12.38 -17.69 11.89
C ASP A 297 -12.10 -16.22 12.24
N ILE A 298 -12.99 -15.29 11.84
CA ILE A 298 -12.85 -13.84 12.06
C ILE A 298 -13.93 -13.39 13.04
N ILE A 299 -13.51 -12.83 14.17
CA ILE A 299 -14.41 -12.37 15.23
C ILE A 299 -14.14 -10.93 15.65
N SER A 300 -15.14 -10.30 16.29
CA SER A 300 -14.94 -9.01 16.94
C SER A 300 -14.18 -9.16 18.26
N GLY A 301 -13.30 -8.21 18.57
CA GLY A 301 -12.63 -8.14 19.87
C GLY A 301 -13.59 -8.02 21.05
N ASN A 302 -14.80 -7.51 20.84
CA ASN A 302 -15.86 -7.42 21.86
C ASN A 302 -16.49 -8.79 22.16
N ASP A 303 -16.40 -9.75 21.26
CA ASP A 303 -17.01 -11.09 21.42
C ASP A 303 -16.14 -12.05 22.25
N ILE A 304 -14.87 -11.72 22.47
CA ILE A 304 -13.92 -12.60 23.18
C ILE A 304 -14.33 -12.88 24.62
N CYS A 305 -14.94 -11.91 25.29
CA CYS A 305 -15.32 -11.99 26.70
C CYS A 305 -16.83 -12.05 26.89
N GLY A 306 -17.62 -12.31 25.86
CA GLY A 306 -19.09 -12.29 25.92
C GLY A 306 -19.72 -13.65 25.60
N SER A 307 -20.96 -13.84 26.05
CA SER A 307 -21.78 -15.04 25.81
C SER A 307 -22.04 -15.34 24.32
N SER A 308 -21.62 -14.46 23.41
CA SER A 308 -21.69 -14.61 21.96
C SER A 308 -20.65 -15.55 21.37
N PHE A 309 -19.46 -15.68 22.02
CA PHE A 309 -18.41 -16.58 21.54
C PHE A 309 -18.85 -18.05 21.51
N GLU A 310 -19.54 -18.52 22.55
CA GLU A 310 -20.07 -19.89 22.60
C GLU A 310 -21.18 -20.16 21.56
N ARG A 311 -22.02 -19.16 21.23
CA ARG A 311 -23.16 -19.33 20.31
C ARG A 311 -22.74 -19.50 18.84
N ASN A 312 -21.71 -18.81 18.40
CA ASN A 312 -21.29 -18.83 17.00
C ASN A 312 -20.44 -20.06 16.62
N HIS A 313 -19.84 -20.74 17.61
CA HIS A 313 -18.90 -21.84 17.36
C HIS A 313 -19.43 -23.24 17.79
N LEU A 314 -20.61 -23.31 18.41
CA LEU A 314 -21.20 -24.59 18.86
C LEU A 314 -22.29 -25.14 17.91
N ASN A 315 -22.63 -24.44 16.81
CA ASN A 315 -23.78 -24.76 15.96
C ASN A 315 -23.52 -25.75 14.82
N GLU A 316 -22.40 -26.47 14.81
CA GLU A 316 -22.19 -27.43 13.72
C GLU A 316 -22.71 -28.85 13.98
N ASN A 317 -23.23 -29.20 15.14
CA ASN A 317 -23.93 -30.52 15.28
C ASN A 317 -24.70 -30.63 16.62
N SER A 318 -25.83 -29.97 16.78
CA SER A 318 -26.95 -30.55 17.57
C SER A 318 -28.20 -29.68 17.53
N LEU A 319 -29.14 -30.03 16.70
CA LEU A 319 -30.54 -29.66 16.84
C LEU A 319 -31.12 -30.34 18.08
N SER A 320 -31.29 -29.62 19.17
CA SER A 320 -32.34 -29.87 20.13
C SER A 320 -32.58 -28.64 20.99
N GLU A 321 -33.77 -28.10 20.87
CA GLU A 321 -34.34 -27.02 21.66
C GLU A 321 -34.18 -27.29 23.15
N ARG A 322 -33.58 -26.33 23.91
CA ARG A 322 -33.86 -26.18 25.32
C ARG A 322 -33.89 -24.70 25.72
N SER A 323 -35.05 -24.35 26.23
CA SER A 323 -35.51 -23.11 26.83
C SER A 323 -34.45 -22.24 27.51
N LEU A 324 -34.49 -20.96 27.12
CA LEU A 324 -33.78 -19.84 27.73
C LEU A 324 -34.28 -19.58 29.16
N ASN A 325 -33.45 -19.79 30.17
CA ASN A 325 -33.59 -19.17 31.47
C ASN A 325 -32.55 -18.04 31.59
N GLU A 326 -33.04 -16.84 31.81
CA GLU A 326 -32.28 -15.56 31.88
C GLU A 326 -31.43 -15.38 33.17
N ASN A 327 -31.06 -16.42 33.88
CA ASN A 327 -30.24 -16.33 35.10
C ASN A 327 -29.08 -17.33 35.06
N SER A 328 -28.05 -17.06 34.25
CA SER A 328 -26.74 -17.69 34.49
C SER A 328 -25.64 -16.64 34.43
N LEU A 329 -25.42 -15.99 35.58
CA LEU A 329 -24.16 -15.35 35.91
C LEU A 329 -23.01 -16.35 35.74
N CYS A 330 -21.95 -15.91 35.05
CA CYS A 330 -20.62 -16.54 35.06
C CYS A 330 -20.54 -18.01 34.64
N ARG A 331 -20.78 -18.30 33.32
CA ARG A 331 -20.08 -19.45 32.75
C ARG A 331 -18.61 -19.08 32.59
N SER A 332 -17.79 -19.88 33.25
CA SER A 332 -16.39 -19.63 33.55
C SER A 332 -15.59 -19.35 32.25
N SER A 333 -14.81 -18.29 32.29
CA SER A 333 -13.72 -17.97 31.32
C SER A 333 -12.80 -19.16 31.00
N PHE A 334 -12.90 -20.25 31.76
CA PHE A 334 -12.14 -21.49 31.63
C PHE A 334 -12.61 -22.34 30.42
N GLY A 335 -13.92 -22.41 30.15
CA GLY A 335 -14.45 -23.16 28.99
C GLY A 335 -14.07 -22.49 27.67
N GLU A 336 -14.16 -21.15 27.56
CA GLU A 336 -13.78 -20.40 26.40
C GLU A 336 -12.27 -20.50 26.10
N LYS A 337 -11.42 -20.49 27.12
CA LYS A 337 -9.98 -20.68 26.98
C LYS A 337 -9.62 -22.03 26.38
N LYS A 338 -10.26 -23.09 26.88
CA LYS A 338 -10.03 -24.44 26.39
C LYS A 338 -10.46 -24.60 24.94
N ILE A 339 -11.60 -24.03 24.53
CA ILE A 339 -12.07 -24.06 23.15
C ILE A 339 -11.06 -23.38 22.22
N VAL A 340 -10.49 -22.23 22.59
CA VAL A 340 -9.49 -21.54 21.77
C VAL A 340 -8.22 -22.37 21.67
N GLN A 341 -7.70 -22.89 22.77
CA GLN A 341 -6.47 -23.68 22.81
C GLN A 341 -6.57 -25.01 22.03
N ASP A 342 -7.72 -25.67 22.12
CA ASP A 342 -7.93 -26.97 21.45
C ASP A 342 -8.20 -26.80 19.95
N ARG A 343 -8.70 -25.63 19.52
CA ARG A 343 -9.16 -25.39 18.15
C ARG A 343 -8.16 -24.66 17.28
N TYR A 344 -7.42 -23.67 17.82
CA TYR A 344 -6.58 -22.78 17.04
C TYR A 344 -5.09 -22.93 17.38
N GLN A 345 -4.25 -22.83 16.34
CA GLN A 345 -2.81 -22.82 16.44
C GLN A 345 -2.23 -21.41 16.29
N PHE A 346 -3.00 -20.51 15.69
CA PHE A 346 -2.56 -19.15 15.35
C PHE A 346 -3.60 -18.13 15.81
N LEU A 347 -3.10 -17.05 16.44
CA LEU A 347 -3.90 -15.89 16.82
C LEU A 347 -3.37 -14.66 16.10
N LEU A 348 -4.26 -13.97 15.40
CA LEU A 348 -3.96 -12.69 14.76
C LEU A 348 -4.91 -11.64 15.30
N ILE A 349 -4.39 -10.53 15.80
CA ILE A 349 -5.17 -9.46 16.43
C ILE A 349 -4.94 -8.17 15.65
N ASP A 350 -5.94 -7.74 14.88
CA ASP A 350 -5.90 -6.51 14.10
C ASP A 350 -6.50 -5.34 14.89
N GLU A 351 -5.95 -4.13 14.68
CA GLU A 351 -6.29 -2.90 15.42
C GLU A 351 -6.13 -3.05 16.94
N ALA A 352 -5.10 -3.76 17.38
CA ALA A 352 -4.90 -4.15 18.78
C ALA A 352 -4.84 -2.97 19.76
N GLN A 353 -4.53 -1.73 19.32
CA GLN A 353 -4.57 -0.53 20.18
C GLN A 353 -5.97 -0.27 20.79
N ARG A 354 -7.03 -0.82 20.18
CA ARG A 354 -8.42 -0.67 20.64
C ARG A 354 -8.87 -1.76 21.61
N MET A 355 -8.05 -2.78 21.79
CA MET A 355 -8.37 -3.95 22.62
C MET A 355 -8.72 -3.54 24.06
N SER A 356 -9.67 -4.26 24.67
CA SER A 356 -9.94 -4.14 26.11
C SER A 356 -8.85 -4.82 26.94
N GLU A 357 -8.72 -4.41 28.20
CA GLU A 357 -7.80 -5.08 29.14
C GLU A 357 -8.17 -6.54 29.35
N ASN A 358 -9.47 -6.82 29.47
CA ASN A 358 -9.96 -8.18 29.62
C ASN A 358 -9.63 -9.07 28.43
N ALA A 359 -9.74 -8.53 27.21
CA ALA A 359 -9.36 -9.26 26.00
C ALA A 359 -7.85 -9.55 25.98
N LEU A 360 -6.99 -8.60 26.37
CA LEU A 360 -5.55 -8.83 26.46
C LEU A 360 -5.21 -9.92 27.49
N GLU A 361 -5.83 -9.88 28.68
CA GLU A 361 -5.62 -10.91 29.72
C GLU A 361 -6.15 -12.29 29.27
N PHE A 362 -7.27 -12.32 28.52
CA PHE A 362 -7.74 -13.55 27.88
C PHE A 362 -6.70 -14.09 26.89
N ILE A 363 -6.19 -13.26 25.98
CA ILE A 363 -5.15 -13.67 25.01
C ILE A 363 -3.92 -14.21 25.72
N LYS A 364 -3.40 -13.51 26.74
CA LYS A 364 -2.28 -14.00 27.56
C LYS A 364 -2.57 -15.36 28.20
N SER A 365 -3.81 -15.61 28.57
CA SER A 365 -4.19 -16.85 29.24
C SER A 365 -4.37 -18.04 28.31
N VAL A 366 -4.65 -17.81 27.02
CA VAL A 366 -4.79 -18.88 26.02
C VAL A 366 -3.49 -19.16 25.27
N THR A 367 -2.57 -18.19 25.23
CA THR A 367 -1.23 -18.39 24.69
C THR A 367 -0.37 -19.23 25.65
N GLY A 368 0.55 -20.01 25.11
CA GLY A 368 1.42 -20.91 25.88
C GLY A 368 1.02 -22.40 25.82
N ASN A 369 -0.23 -22.71 25.46
CA ASN A 369 -0.69 -24.10 25.29
C ASN A 369 -1.44 -24.24 23.97
N GLY A 370 -0.81 -24.83 22.95
CA GLY A 370 -1.40 -25.06 21.63
C GLY A 370 -1.27 -23.90 20.64
N ILE A 371 -1.24 -22.65 21.09
CA ILE A 371 -1.02 -21.47 20.23
C ILE A 371 0.48 -21.32 19.95
N ARG A 372 0.86 -21.44 18.68
CA ARG A 372 2.25 -21.36 18.22
C ARG A 372 2.71 -19.92 17.96
N ILE A 373 1.87 -19.13 17.30
CA ILE A 373 2.17 -17.75 16.93
C ILE A 373 1.00 -16.85 17.31
N CYS A 374 1.33 -15.70 17.90
CA CYS A 374 0.41 -14.62 18.21
C CYS A 374 0.92 -13.32 17.58
N VAL A 375 0.18 -12.73 16.64
CA VAL A 375 0.56 -11.51 15.92
C VAL A 375 -0.41 -10.39 16.26
N PHE A 376 0.11 -9.23 16.63
CA PHE A 376 -0.65 -8.02 16.88
C PHE A 376 -0.37 -6.99 15.80
N SER A 377 -1.38 -6.41 15.18
CA SER A 377 -1.21 -5.20 14.38
C SER A 377 -1.78 -4.00 15.13
N TYR A 378 -1.06 -2.87 15.11
CA TYR A 378 -1.51 -1.66 15.80
C TYR A 378 -0.89 -0.39 15.24
N ASP A 379 -1.56 0.74 15.53
CA ASP A 379 -1.12 2.08 15.18
C ASP A 379 -1.17 2.98 16.40
N TYR A 380 -0.03 3.50 16.83
CA TYR A 380 0.07 4.40 17.97
C TYR A 380 -0.70 5.72 17.78
N PHE A 381 -0.92 6.13 16.53
CA PHE A 381 -1.60 7.40 16.21
C PHE A 381 -3.11 7.22 16.02
N GLN A 382 -3.62 6.00 15.85
CA GLN A 382 -5.04 5.71 15.66
C GLN A 382 -5.75 5.32 16.97
N ILE A 383 -5.42 6.00 18.04
CA ILE A 383 -6.11 5.89 19.32
C ILE A 383 -7.25 6.92 19.32
N LEU A 384 -8.50 6.48 19.28
CA LEU A 384 -9.66 7.37 19.13
C LEU A 384 -10.17 7.90 20.47
N SER A 385 -10.14 7.07 21.52
CA SER A 385 -10.71 7.41 22.83
C SER A 385 -9.67 7.64 23.92
N LYS A 386 -10.06 8.38 24.96
CA LYS A 386 -9.25 8.55 26.17
C LYS A 386 -9.09 7.23 26.93
N THR A 387 -10.10 6.38 26.86
CA THR A 387 -10.07 5.04 27.46
C THR A 387 -9.03 4.16 26.79
N GLU A 388 -8.96 4.13 25.44
CA GLU A 388 -7.90 3.46 24.71
C GLU A 388 -6.51 4.01 25.07
N GLN A 389 -6.38 5.34 25.17
CA GLN A 389 -5.13 5.98 25.57
C GLN A 389 -4.66 5.56 26.97
N ARG A 390 -5.58 5.49 27.95
CA ARG A 390 -5.25 5.06 29.32
C ARG A 390 -4.86 3.59 29.39
N ARG A 391 -5.52 2.73 28.62
CA ARG A 391 -5.21 1.28 28.56
C ARG A 391 -3.80 1.04 28.03
N ASN A 392 -3.35 1.86 27.10
CA ASN A 392 -2.01 1.78 26.49
C ASN A 392 -1.61 0.34 26.10
N ILE A 393 -2.50 -0.34 25.39
CA ILE A 393 -2.35 -1.75 25.02
C ILE A 393 -1.03 -2.03 24.29
N PRO A 394 -0.56 -1.19 23.34
CA PRO A 394 0.73 -1.42 22.69
C PRO A 394 1.90 -1.57 23.67
N ALA A 395 1.97 -0.72 24.70
CA ALA A 395 3.03 -0.83 25.71
C ALA A 395 2.92 -2.12 26.53
N ARG A 396 1.70 -2.60 26.80
CA ARG A 396 1.47 -3.87 27.50
C ARG A 396 1.80 -5.10 26.65
N ILE A 397 1.51 -5.06 25.34
CA ILE A 397 1.90 -6.10 24.40
C ILE A 397 3.43 -6.23 24.34
N ALA A 398 4.15 -5.09 24.33
CA ALA A 398 5.61 -5.06 24.30
C ALA A 398 6.27 -5.75 25.52
N THR A 399 5.52 -6.01 26.60
CA THR A 399 6.03 -6.74 27.78
C THR A 399 5.86 -8.25 27.68
N LEU A 400 5.27 -8.78 26.61
CA LEU A 400 5.11 -10.22 26.41
C LEU A 400 6.47 -10.91 26.22
N PRO A 401 6.64 -12.15 26.72
CA PRO A 401 7.92 -12.86 26.64
C PRO A 401 8.36 -13.07 25.17
N GLY A 402 9.57 -12.64 24.84
CA GLY A 402 10.10 -12.81 23.47
C GLY A 402 9.38 -11.99 22.40
N PHE A 403 8.64 -10.95 22.79
CA PHE A 403 7.94 -10.08 21.83
C PHE A 403 8.92 -9.40 20.88
N THR A 404 8.61 -9.48 19.59
CA THR A 404 9.37 -8.82 18.52
C THR A 404 8.48 -7.85 17.76
N GLU A 405 8.88 -6.57 17.72
CA GLU A 405 8.17 -5.53 16.96
C GLU A 405 8.78 -5.34 15.58
N LEU A 406 7.94 -5.36 14.55
CA LEU A 406 8.29 -5.13 13.16
C LEU A 406 7.55 -3.89 12.66
N LYS A 407 8.29 -2.91 12.14
CA LYS A 407 7.74 -1.62 11.73
C LYS A 407 7.56 -1.55 10.22
N LEU A 408 6.34 -1.24 9.78
CA LEU A 408 6.06 -0.83 8.41
C LEU A 408 6.37 0.67 8.27
N SER A 409 7.34 0.99 7.42
CA SER A 409 7.72 2.35 7.09
C SER A 409 7.20 2.72 5.69
N GLY A 410 6.76 3.95 5.56
CA GLY A 410 6.24 4.47 4.28
C GLY A 410 4.75 4.19 4.07
N ARG A 411 4.02 5.24 3.76
CA ARG A 411 2.62 5.13 3.32
C ARG A 411 2.60 4.67 1.88
N ILE A 412 1.98 3.52 1.64
CA ILE A 412 1.86 2.94 0.30
C ILE A 412 0.65 3.54 -0.41
N ARG A 413 -0.40 3.89 0.35
CA ARG A 413 -1.76 4.11 -0.14
C ARG A 413 -2.18 5.57 -0.25
N SER A 414 -1.45 6.52 0.32
CA SER A 414 -1.80 7.93 0.21
C SER A 414 -0.75 8.72 -0.56
N ASN A 415 -1.22 9.66 -1.39
CA ASN A 415 -0.39 10.60 -2.12
C ASN A 415 0.39 11.48 -1.14
N ARG A 416 1.67 11.78 -1.42
CA ARG A 416 2.50 12.70 -0.60
C ARG A 416 1.85 14.06 -0.42
N GLU A 417 1.21 14.55 -1.47
CA GLU A 417 0.46 15.79 -1.49
C GLU A 417 -0.72 15.76 -0.50
N MET A 418 -1.54 14.71 -0.53
CA MET A 418 -2.63 14.50 0.42
C MET A 418 -2.13 14.46 1.87
N ASN A 419 -1.03 13.76 2.11
CA ASN A 419 -0.42 13.69 3.45
C ASN A 419 0.08 15.04 3.93
N SER A 420 0.74 15.80 3.05
CA SER A 420 1.19 17.16 3.37
C SER A 420 0.00 18.06 3.69
N PHE A 421 -1.09 17.95 2.91
CA PHE A 421 -2.31 18.70 3.19
C PHE A 421 -2.90 18.33 4.55
N ILE A 422 -3.07 17.03 4.85
CA ILE A 422 -3.62 16.56 6.12
C ILE A 422 -2.76 17.02 7.32
N GLN A 423 -1.44 16.93 7.21
CA GLN A 423 -0.54 17.42 8.27
C GLN A 423 -0.71 18.93 8.49
N THR A 424 -0.73 19.71 7.40
CA THR A 424 -0.92 21.16 7.48
C THR A 424 -2.33 21.52 7.96
N LEU A 425 -3.37 20.75 7.60
CA LEU A 425 -4.73 20.94 8.11
C LEU A 425 -4.78 20.82 9.63
N LEU A 426 -4.07 19.85 10.19
CA LEU A 426 -4.05 19.60 11.63
C LEU A 426 -3.15 20.59 12.40
N ASP A 427 -2.06 21.01 11.79
CA ASP A 427 -1.15 22.02 12.34
C ASP A 427 -0.56 22.86 11.20
N LEU A 428 -0.94 24.11 11.12
CA LEU A 428 -0.49 25.04 10.07
C LEU A 428 1.03 25.26 10.06
N ARG A 429 1.74 24.91 11.14
CA ARG A 429 3.20 25.00 11.26
C ARG A 429 3.92 23.86 10.54
N GLU A 430 3.26 22.72 10.37
CA GLU A 430 3.79 21.52 9.71
C GLU A 430 3.77 21.62 8.18
N ARG A 431 3.64 22.82 7.65
CA ARG A 431 3.67 23.07 6.21
C ARG A 431 5.03 22.68 5.62
N ASP A 432 5.04 21.81 4.62
CA ASP A 432 6.26 21.40 3.93
C ASP A 432 6.91 22.62 3.24
N GLN A 433 8.08 23.00 3.74
CA GLN A 433 8.85 24.15 3.22
C GLN A 433 9.71 23.75 2.01
N ASN A 434 9.96 22.45 1.81
CA ASN A 434 10.86 21.95 0.78
C ASN A 434 10.13 21.61 -0.53
N HIS A 435 8.80 21.37 -0.48
CA HIS A 435 8.01 21.00 -1.65
C HIS A 435 6.82 21.94 -1.82
N ILE A 436 6.55 22.29 -3.08
CA ILE A 436 5.37 23.05 -3.48
C ILE A 436 4.36 22.04 -4.03
N TYR A 437 3.25 21.84 -3.30
CA TYR A 437 2.13 21.07 -3.76
C TYR A 437 1.04 21.99 -4.30
N GLN A 438 0.32 21.56 -5.34
CA GLN A 438 -0.83 22.29 -5.89
C GLN A 438 -2.15 21.86 -5.26
N TYR A 439 -2.14 20.72 -4.51
CA TYR A 439 -3.30 20.14 -3.85
C TYR A 439 -4.51 19.95 -4.78
N GLU A 440 -4.26 19.52 -6.03
CA GLU A 440 -5.29 19.32 -7.06
C GLU A 440 -6.37 18.31 -6.65
N ASN A 441 -6.01 17.37 -5.77
CA ASN A 441 -6.90 16.32 -5.27
C ASN A 441 -7.65 16.70 -3.98
N VAL A 442 -7.58 17.95 -3.56
CA VAL A 442 -8.27 18.44 -2.37
C VAL A 442 -9.22 19.58 -2.76
N ASN A 443 -10.48 19.46 -2.38
CA ASN A 443 -11.49 20.49 -2.52
C ASN A 443 -11.85 21.06 -1.16
N VAL A 444 -11.79 22.37 -1.00
CA VAL A 444 -12.23 23.08 0.22
C VAL A 444 -13.40 23.96 -0.16
N LEU A 445 -14.56 23.70 0.43
CA LEU A 445 -15.84 24.34 0.10
C LEU A 445 -16.44 25.00 1.34
N PHE A 446 -17.21 26.04 1.14
CA PHE A 446 -17.94 26.73 2.19
C PHE A 446 -19.43 26.49 2.05
N ALA A 447 -20.10 26.21 3.16
CA ALA A 447 -21.54 26.18 3.28
C ALA A 447 -21.96 27.15 4.42
N LYS A 448 -22.93 27.97 4.18
CA LYS A 448 -23.39 28.96 5.18
C LYS A 448 -24.17 28.33 6.33
N ASP A 449 -24.81 27.18 6.06
CA ASP A 449 -25.65 26.43 6.99
C ASP A 449 -25.75 24.94 6.60
N ASP A 450 -26.36 24.12 7.45
CA ASP A 450 -26.56 22.68 7.22
C ASP A 450 -27.29 22.36 5.93
N LYS A 451 -28.27 23.21 5.55
CA LYS A 451 -29.03 22.98 4.34
C LYS A 451 -28.18 23.09 3.08
N GLU A 452 -27.31 24.09 3.03
CA GLU A 452 -26.37 24.25 1.93
C GLU A 452 -25.29 23.15 1.97
N ALA A 453 -24.83 22.80 3.17
CA ALA A 453 -23.90 21.66 3.35
C ALA A 453 -24.49 20.36 2.82
N ALA A 454 -25.74 20.05 3.16
CA ALA A 454 -26.46 18.88 2.66
C ALA A 454 -26.58 18.87 1.12
N GLN A 455 -26.81 20.01 0.48
CA GLN A 455 -26.86 20.12 -0.98
C GLN A 455 -25.49 19.80 -1.61
N ILE A 456 -24.42 20.36 -1.06
CA ILE A 456 -23.04 20.12 -1.52
C ILE A 456 -22.69 18.64 -1.33
N ILE A 457 -22.93 18.08 -0.15
CA ILE A 457 -22.62 16.68 0.17
C ILE A 457 -23.37 15.75 -0.80
N ASN A 458 -24.68 15.95 -0.98
CA ASN A 458 -25.49 15.13 -1.88
C ASN A 458 -25.02 15.23 -3.34
N PHE A 459 -24.57 16.39 -3.81
CA PHE A 459 -23.96 16.53 -5.13
C PHE A 459 -22.69 15.69 -5.25
N TYR A 460 -21.77 15.79 -4.28
CA TYR A 460 -20.51 15.02 -4.31
C TYR A 460 -20.76 13.51 -4.20
N ARG A 461 -21.72 13.08 -3.38
CA ARG A 461 -22.11 11.67 -3.25
C ARG A 461 -22.69 11.11 -4.55
N ASN A 462 -23.74 11.76 -5.06
CA ASN A 462 -24.55 11.20 -6.14
C ASN A 462 -23.93 11.40 -7.53
N GLU A 463 -23.26 12.55 -7.75
CA GLU A 463 -22.72 12.92 -9.07
C GLU A 463 -21.22 12.68 -9.19
N ARG A 464 -20.50 12.58 -8.07
CA ARG A 464 -19.03 12.46 -8.04
C ARG A 464 -18.53 11.19 -7.36
N GLY A 465 -19.40 10.41 -6.70
CA GLY A 465 -19.08 9.13 -6.08
C GLY A 465 -18.27 9.22 -4.77
N TYR A 466 -18.33 10.38 -4.08
CA TYR A 466 -17.64 10.52 -2.80
C TYR A 466 -18.38 9.78 -1.69
N THR A 467 -17.62 9.23 -0.74
CA THR A 467 -18.15 8.66 0.52
C THR A 467 -18.16 9.73 1.59
N PHE A 468 -19.32 10.01 2.17
CA PHE A 468 -19.45 10.93 3.30
C PHE A 468 -19.16 10.20 4.61
N ILE A 469 -18.02 10.52 5.25
CA ILE A 469 -17.68 9.99 6.58
C ILE A 469 -18.15 10.95 7.65
N GLU A 470 -19.10 10.48 8.46
CA GLU A 470 -19.66 11.21 9.58
C GLU A 470 -18.92 10.88 10.89
N TYR A 471 -18.72 11.87 11.76
CA TYR A 471 -18.08 11.71 13.07
C TYR A 471 -18.92 12.30 14.23
N ASP A 472 -20.10 11.72 14.44
CA ASP A 472 -21.05 12.08 15.51
C ASP A 472 -21.49 13.55 15.50
N ASP A 473 -21.44 14.20 14.35
CA ASP A 473 -21.93 15.56 14.09
C ASP A 473 -22.75 15.57 12.81
N PRO A 474 -23.97 15.05 12.85
CA PRO A 474 -24.79 14.87 11.66
C PRO A 474 -25.22 16.22 11.10
N ILE A 475 -25.02 16.38 9.79
CA ILE A 475 -25.67 17.48 9.05
C ILE A 475 -27.16 17.19 8.95
N LYS A 476 -27.99 18.16 9.31
CA LYS A 476 -29.42 17.99 9.31
C LYS A 476 -29.94 17.49 7.96
N ASP A 477 -30.76 16.44 7.99
CA ASP A 477 -31.35 15.80 6.82
C ASP A 477 -30.33 15.20 5.82
N CYS A 478 -29.07 14.98 6.24
CA CYS A 478 -28.01 14.41 5.41
C CYS A 478 -27.11 13.47 6.25
N PRO A 479 -27.57 12.26 6.56
CA PRO A 479 -26.76 11.31 7.32
C PRO A 479 -25.53 10.88 6.53
N GLY A 480 -24.46 10.51 7.24
CA GLY A 480 -23.25 9.94 6.66
C GLY A 480 -23.50 8.59 5.97
N ASP A 481 -22.66 8.26 5.00
CA ASP A 481 -22.66 6.93 4.38
C ASP A 481 -22.09 5.90 5.36
N ILE A 482 -21.17 6.35 6.20
CA ILE A 482 -20.49 5.53 7.20
C ILE A 482 -20.07 6.40 8.39
N ASN A 483 -20.20 5.84 9.60
CA ASN A 483 -19.65 6.49 10.79
C ASN A 483 -18.14 6.23 10.90
N VAL A 484 -17.38 7.23 11.33
CA VAL A 484 -15.91 7.15 11.46
C VAL A 484 -15.45 5.97 12.32
N LEU A 485 -16.20 5.58 13.32
CA LEU A 485 -15.88 4.46 14.20
C LEU A 485 -15.89 3.10 13.46
N GLU A 486 -16.65 3.02 12.37
CA GLU A 486 -16.77 1.82 11.53
C GLU A 486 -15.68 1.75 10.45
N THR A 487 -14.92 2.84 10.23
CA THR A 487 -13.93 2.92 9.15
C THR A 487 -12.59 2.23 9.45
N SER A 488 -12.48 1.50 10.55
CA SER A 488 -11.26 0.79 10.92
C SER A 488 -10.83 -0.23 9.87
N GLY A 489 -9.58 -0.14 9.42
CA GLY A 489 -9.05 -1.01 8.36
C GLY A 489 -9.59 -0.74 6.96
N MET A 490 -10.63 0.10 6.83
CA MET A 490 -11.21 0.50 5.55
C MET A 490 -10.50 1.73 4.96
N GLU A 491 -10.60 1.89 3.67
CA GLU A 491 -10.13 3.06 2.92
C GLU A 491 -11.10 3.33 1.77
N PHE A 492 -11.22 4.59 1.39
CA PHE A 492 -12.13 5.06 0.34
C PHE A 492 -11.34 5.86 -0.69
N GLU A 493 -11.71 5.75 -1.96
CA GLU A 493 -11.05 6.52 -3.02
C GLU A 493 -11.26 8.01 -2.81
N ASP A 494 -12.51 8.41 -2.68
CA ASP A 494 -12.93 9.80 -2.56
C ASP A 494 -13.75 9.98 -1.29
N VAL A 495 -13.31 10.88 -0.44
CA VAL A 495 -13.93 11.14 0.86
C VAL A 495 -14.41 12.58 0.93
N ILE A 496 -15.61 12.78 1.43
CA ILE A 496 -16.12 14.09 1.83
C ILE A 496 -16.36 14.10 3.35
N ILE A 497 -15.94 15.19 3.99
CA ILE A 497 -16.12 15.44 5.42
C ILE A 497 -16.63 16.87 5.63
N THR A 498 -17.10 17.15 6.82
CA THR A 498 -17.50 18.48 7.26
C THR A 498 -16.55 19.03 8.33
N LEU A 499 -16.38 20.33 8.39
CA LEU A 499 -15.81 21.05 9.53
C LEU A 499 -16.84 22.06 10.02
N THR A 500 -17.43 21.79 11.18
CA THR A 500 -18.47 22.61 11.80
C THR A 500 -17.86 23.55 12.85
N ASP A 501 -18.69 24.23 13.63
CA ASP A 501 -18.30 25.07 14.78
C ASP A 501 -17.57 24.30 15.91
N HIS A 502 -17.53 22.97 15.81
CA HIS A 502 -16.72 22.14 16.71
C HIS A 502 -15.21 22.32 16.51
N PHE A 503 -14.76 22.91 15.41
CA PHE A 503 -13.36 23.09 15.07
C PHE A 503 -12.94 24.55 15.03
N LYS A 504 -11.76 24.82 15.56
CA LYS A 504 -11.08 26.12 15.44
C LYS A 504 -9.56 25.96 15.51
N TYR A 505 -8.86 26.86 14.88
CA TYR A 505 -7.41 26.95 15.06
C TYR A 505 -7.09 27.74 16.33
N SER A 506 -6.12 27.24 17.11
CA SER A 506 -5.49 28.01 18.19
C SER A 506 -4.69 29.19 17.63
N ASP A 507 -4.23 30.08 18.51
CA ASP A 507 -3.34 31.19 18.14
C ASP A 507 -2.00 30.69 17.59
N GLU A 508 -1.58 29.50 17.98
CA GLU A 508 -0.37 28.83 17.49
C GLU A 508 -0.56 28.11 16.16
N GLY A 509 -1.79 28.05 15.60
CA GLY A 509 -2.08 27.42 14.32
C GLY A 509 -2.39 25.91 14.40
N VAL A 510 -2.61 25.36 15.59
CA VAL A 510 -3.05 23.95 15.75
C VAL A 510 -4.57 23.87 15.64
N LEU A 511 -5.09 22.96 14.83
CA LEU A 511 -6.53 22.69 14.76
C LEU A 511 -6.99 22.01 16.05
N MET A 512 -7.95 22.63 16.69
CA MET A 512 -8.53 22.13 17.94
C MET A 512 -9.99 21.76 17.74
N GLY A 513 -10.42 20.67 18.35
CA GLY A 513 -11.83 20.29 18.43
C GLY A 513 -12.42 20.66 19.79
N ASN A 514 -13.66 21.08 19.80
CA ASN A 514 -14.44 21.30 21.04
C ASN A 514 -14.60 19.97 21.82
N ALA A 515 -15.17 20.07 23.03
CA ALA A 515 -15.52 18.88 23.81
C ALA A 515 -16.60 18.08 23.09
N HIS A 516 -16.34 16.80 22.86
CA HIS A 516 -17.31 15.89 22.28
C HIS A 516 -18.40 15.54 23.33
N PRO A 517 -19.70 15.35 22.93
CA PRO A 517 -20.76 14.97 23.85
C PRO A 517 -20.44 13.72 24.67
N ASN A 518 -19.82 12.72 24.05
CA ASN A 518 -19.19 11.62 24.76
C ASN A 518 -17.78 12.04 25.18
N PRO A 519 -17.49 12.20 26.49
CA PRO A 519 -16.22 12.71 26.99
C PRO A 519 -15.02 11.79 26.71
N ASP A 520 -15.27 10.57 26.27
CA ASP A 520 -14.22 9.60 25.90
C ASP A 520 -13.61 9.90 24.52
N TYR A 521 -14.36 10.54 23.63
CA TYR A 521 -13.89 10.89 22.28
C TYR A 521 -13.36 12.32 22.18
N SER A 522 -12.76 12.63 21.05
CA SER A 522 -12.27 13.95 20.66
C SER A 522 -12.54 14.18 19.18
N TYR A 523 -13.21 15.28 18.83
CA TYR A 523 -13.44 15.66 17.44
C TYR A 523 -12.16 15.71 16.60
N TYR A 524 -11.05 16.18 17.17
CA TYR A 524 -9.75 16.20 16.51
C TYR A 524 -9.29 14.79 16.06
N ARG A 525 -9.45 13.78 16.92
CA ARG A 525 -9.05 12.40 16.61
C ARG A 525 -9.99 11.74 15.62
N LEU A 526 -11.28 12.01 15.73
CA LEU A 526 -12.29 11.53 14.77
C LEU A 526 -12.05 12.13 13.40
N LEU A 527 -11.76 13.43 13.32
CA LEU A 527 -11.37 14.09 12.09
C LEU A 527 -10.10 13.47 11.47
N PHE A 528 -9.05 13.29 12.27
CA PHE A 528 -7.82 12.64 11.78
C PHE A 528 -8.10 11.25 11.21
N GLN A 529 -8.92 10.46 11.90
CA GLN A 529 -9.34 9.14 11.42
C GLN A 529 -10.07 9.27 10.07
N SER A 530 -11.03 10.19 9.93
CA SER A 530 -11.80 10.37 8.70
C SER A 530 -10.92 10.76 7.50
N VAL A 531 -10.10 11.82 7.64
CA VAL A 531 -9.25 12.29 6.55
C VAL A 531 -8.17 11.27 6.17
N SER A 532 -7.69 10.48 7.13
CA SER A 532 -6.69 9.44 6.88
C SER A 532 -7.22 8.21 6.12
N ARG A 533 -8.55 8.12 5.91
CA ARG A 533 -9.19 7.07 5.09
C ARG A 533 -9.18 7.38 3.61
N THR A 534 -8.84 8.61 3.22
CA THR A 534 -8.82 9.08 1.83
C THR A 534 -7.64 8.49 1.07
N ARG A 535 -7.91 7.92 -0.10
CA ARG A 535 -6.88 7.42 -1.02
C ARG A 535 -6.53 8.42 -2.12
N GLU A 536 -7.55 9.04 -2.75
CA GLU A 536 -7.36 9.87 -3.95
C GLU A 536 -7.80 11.31 -3.75
N ARG A 537 -9.09 11.55 -3.50
CA ARG A 537 -9.64 12.91 -3.44
C ARG A 537 -10.32 13.18 -2.11
N LEU A 538 -10.00 14.32 -1.52
CA LEU A 538 -10.60 14.80 -0.27
C LEU A 538 -11.43 16.05 -0.56
N CYS A 539 -12.68 16.05 -0.12
CA CYS A 539 -13.53 17.23 -0.09
C CYS A 539 -13.81 17.61 1.36
N ILE A 540 -13.55 18.85 1.71
CA ILE A 540 -13.82 19.42 3.04
C ILE A 540 -14.88 20.51 2.89
N VAL A 541 -16.02 20.34 3.54
CA VAL A 541 -17.08 21.34 3.60
C VAL A 541 -17.03 22.04 4.95
N VAL A 542 -16.63 23.31 4.97
CA VAL A 542 -16.64 24.13 6.18
C VAL A 542 -18.02 24.77 6.32
N VAL A 543 -18.70 24.53 7.45
CA VAL A 543 -20.07 24.95 7.68
C VAL A 543 -20.13 26.13 8.67
N GLY A 544 -20.67 27.24 8.23
CA GLY A 544 -20.99 28.41 9.07
C GLY A 544 -19.83 29.31 9.49
N ASP A 545 -18.57 28.81 9.43
CA ASP A 545 -17.38 29.55 9.89
C ASP A 545 -16.49 29.99 8.73
N GLY A 546 -16.66 31.27 8.32
CA GLY A 546 -15.84 31.88 7.27
C GLY A 546 -14.37 32.08 7.65
N VAL A 547 -14.03 32.18 8.96
CA VAL A 547 -12.63 32.33 9.43
C VAL A 547 -11.91 30.99 9.31
N LEU A 548 -12.55 29.93 9.77
CA LEU A 548 -12.04 28.57 9.62
C LEU A 548 -11.86 28.22 8.13
N PHE A 549 -12.88 28.53 7.30
CA PHE A 549 -12.80 28.34 5.85
C PHE A 549 -11.59 29.07 5.24
N GLY A 550 -11.38 30.34 5.56
CA GLY A 550 -10.25 31.12 5.06
C GLY A 550 -8.89 30.50 5.43
N LYS A 551 -8.74 29.99 6.66
CA LYS A 551 -7.51 29.32 7.11
C LYS A 551 -7.29 27.99 6.37
N VAL A 552 -8.31 27.15 6.21
CA VAL A 552 -8.22 25.88 5.48
C VAL A 552 -7.94 26.10 4.00
N LEU A 553 -8.64 27.06 3.38
CA LEU A 553 -8.40 27.45 1.98
C LEU A 553 -6.99 27.99 1.78
N GLY A 554 -6.46 28.73 2.76
CA GLY A 554 -5.10 29.27 2.77
C GLY A 554 -4.00 28.19 2.73
N ILE A 555 -4.31 26.93 3.07
CA ILE A 555 -3.39 25.80 2.90
C ILE A 555 -3.10 25.58 1.40
N GLN A 556 -4.12 25.71 0.56
CA GLN A 556 -3.99 25.54 -0.90
C GLN A 556 -3.31 26.74 -1.57
N ASN A 557 -3.50 27.96 -1.03
CA ASN A 557 -2.98 29.19 -1.60
C ASN A 557 -1.71 29.65 -0.87
N ARG A 558 -0.57 29.75 -1.59
CA ARG A 558 0.69 30.26 -1.01
C ARG A 558 0.71 31.76 -0.73
N ASP A 559 -0.14 32.51 -1.39
CA ASP A 559 -0.09 33.98 -1.41
C ASP A 559 -0.92 34.67 -0.31
N MET A 560 -1.65 33.90 0.52
CA MET A 560 -2.30 34.44 1.71
C MET A 560 -1.32 34.37 2.90
N LYS A 561 -0.53 35.44 3.05
CA LYS A 561 0.23 35.75 4.27
C LYS A 561 -0.68 36.35 5.34
#